data_4ddc6fe7d253200329752485f5c6cfc5
#
_entry.id   4ddc6fe7d253200329752485f5c6cfc5
#
_cell.length_a   1.000
_cell.length_b   1.000
_cell.length_c   1.000
_cell.angle_alpha   90.00
_cell.angle_beta   90.00
_cell.angle_gamma   90.00
#
_symmetry.space_group_name_H-M   'P 1'
#
loop_
_entity.id
_entity.type
_entity.pdbx_description
1 polymer ?
#
loop_
_entity_poly.entity_id
_entity_poly.type
_entity_poly.pdbx_seq_one_letter_code
_entity_poly.pdbx_strand_id
1 'polypeptide(L)'
;MSVPGAGPAPRSRLLLGLAAGAVAFAAADTYVVVLALVDMMQGIGLSPEQLQRAAPIVSGFLLGYVAMLPLIGRIADLRGRVPVLTAALIVFAFGSILTAAAYDMTTMVGGRFLQGVGGGGLVPATLALVADLYPAHRRAIPLGIVSAVQEIGSVLGPLLGAVVLAVADWRAIFLLNLAVGLVLAAAIAAAASREGVAGRGASAASHETASPRVVEQRGAPATSGPPPVVEQRGAPATSGPP
;
A
#
# COMPACT_ATOMS: atom_id res chain seq x y z
N MET A 1 17.78 -8.92 23.64
CA MET A 1 18.78 -8.05 22.98
C MET A 1 18.56 -8.18 21.48
N SER A 2 17.84 -7.23 20.86
CA SER A 2 17.65 -7.18 19.41
C SER A 2 18.92 -6.64 18.76
N VAL A 3 19.46 -7.35 17.79
CA VAL A 3 20.67 -6.96 17.06
C VAL A 3 20.40 -5.64 16.32
N PRO A 4 21.08 -4.52 16.65
CA PRO A 4 20.91 -3.26 15.94
C PRO A 4 21.65 -3.36 14.60
N GLY A 5 20.91 -3.50 13.49
CA GLY A 5 21.53 -3.43 12.17
C GLY A 5 20.91 -4.29 11.06
N ALA A 6 20.02 -5.22 11.38
CA ALA A 6 19.35 -6.00 10.34
C ALA A 6 18.41 -5.08 9.53
N GLY A 7 18.73 -4.88 8.24
CA GLY A 7 17.82 -4.24 7.29
C GLY A 7 16.54 -5.07 7.14
N PRO A 8 15.48 -4.51 6.54
CA PRO A 8 14.24 -5.24 6.34
C PRO A 8 14.48 -6.54 5.58
N ALA A 9 13.72 -7.57 5.91
CA ALA A 9 13.82 -8.88 5.29
C ALA A 9 13.71 -8.78 3.75
N PRO A 10 14.31 -9.69 2.98
CA PRO A 10 14.25 -9.64 1.51
C PRO A 10 12.83 -9.54 0.95
N ARG A 11 11.86 -10.16 1.61
CA ARG A 11 10.44 -10.16 1.25
C ARG A 11 9.78 -8.79 1.46
N SER A 12 10.14 -8.08 2.52
CA SER A 12 9.64 -6.71 2.76
C SER A 12 10.15 -5.74 1.70
N ARG A 13 11.36 -5.97 1.16
CA ARG A 13 11.89 -5.22 0.01
C ARG A 13 11.12 -5.52 -1.27
N LEU A 14 10.71 -6.77 -1.47
CA LEU A 14 9.86 -7.16 -2.61
C LEU A 14 8.50 -6.47 -2.54
N LEU A 15 7.82 -6.51 -1.39
CA LEU A 15 6.54 -5.81 -1.19
C LEU A 15 6.65 -4.31 -1.45
N LEU A 16 7.71 -3.68 -0.94
CA LEU A 16 7.96 -2.27 -1.20
C LEU A 16 8.21 -2.00 -2.68
N GLY A 17 8.99 -2.84 -3.36
CA GLY A 17 9.25 -2.71 -4.80
C GLY A 17 7.97 -2.82 -5.62
N LEU A 18 7.10 -3.79 -5.30
CA LEU A 18 5.80 -3.95 -5.95
C LEU A 18 4.86 -2.77 -5.69
N ALA A 19 4.82 -2.26 -4.45
CA ALA A 19 4.02 -1.10 -4.09
C ALA A 19 4.52 0.19 -4.78
N ALA A 20 5.85 0.41 -4.83
CA ALA A 20 6.45 1.52 -5.57
C ALA A 20 6.17 1.41 -7.07
N GLY A 21 6.25 0.20 -7.65
CA GLY A 21 5.87 -0.08 -9.03
C GLY A 21 4.40 0.24 -9.32
N ALA A 22 3.50 -0.08 -8.38
CA ALA A 22 2.09 0.27 -8.50
C ALA A 22 1.85 1.80 -8.50
N VAL A 23 2.61 2.54 -7.68
CA VAL A 23 2.58 4.01 -7.66
C VAL A 23 3.08 4.60 -8.98
N ALA A 24 4.22 4.09 -9.50
CA ALA A 24 4.76 4.52 -10.80
C ALA A 24 3.80 4.23 -11.95
N PHE A 25 3.16 3.07 -11.92
CA PHE A 25 2.17 2.67 -12.90
C PHE A 25 0.94 3.61 -12.90
N ALA A 26 0.39 3.94 -11.73
CA ALA A 26 -0.71 4.91 -11.64
C ALA A 26 -0.29 6.33 -12.06
N ALA A 27 0.95 6.73 -11.77
CA ALA A 27 1.51 7.99 -12.24
C ALA A 27 1.64 8.00 -13.78
N ALA A 28 2.11 6.91 -14.38
CA ALA A 28 2.20 6.77 -15.83
C ALA A 28 0.82 6.92 -16.50
N ASP A 29 -0.23 6.26 -15.97
CA ASP A 29 -1.59 6.35 -16.50
C ASP A 29 -2.12 7.79 -16.53
N THR A 30 -1.83 8.57 -15.49
CA THR A 30 -2.27 9.96 -15.39
C THR A 30 -1.81 10.80 -16.58
N TYR A 31 -0.57 10.60 -17.01
CA TYR A 31 0.04 11.39 -18.11
C TYR A 31 -0.19 10.80 -19.49
N VAL A 32 -0.34 9.48 -19.61
CA VAL A 32 -0.70 8.80 -20.87
C VAL A 32 -2.01 9.33 -21.42
N VAL A 33 -3.01 9.56 -20.58
CA VAL A 33 -4.34 10.02 -20.99
C VAL A 33 -4.31 11.40 -21.63
N VAL A 34 -3.41 12.27 -21.23
CA VAL A 34 -3.26 13.59 -21.88
C VAL A 34 -2.89 13.42 -23.35
N LEU A 35 -2.03 12.45 -23.67
CA LEU A 35 -1.63 12.13 -25.05
C LEU A 35 -2.78 11.46 -25.82
N ALA A 36 -3.50 10.54 -25.20
CA ALA A 36 -4.59 9.79 -25.82
C ALA A 36 -5.92 10.58 -25.89
N LEU A 37 -6.00 11.78 -25.31
CA LEU A 37 -7.27 12.51 -25.11
C LEU A 37 -8.01 12.75 -26.43
N VAL A 38 -7.32 13.11 -27.50
CA VAL A 38 -7.94 13.38 -28.80
C VAL A 38 -8.54 12.11 -29.41
N ASP A 39 -7.82 10.99 -29.32
CA ASP A 39 -8.29 9.69 -29.81
C ASP A 39 -9.48 9.17 -28.97
N MET A 40 -9.45 9.40 -27.66
CA MET A 40 -10.56 9.08 -26.77
C MET A 40 -11.81 9.89 -27.12
N MET A 41 -11.66 11.20 -27.41
CA MET A 41 -12.76 12.07 -27.84
C MET A 41 -13.41 11.56 -29.12
N GLN A 42 -12.60 11.26 -30.14
CA GLN A 42 -13.07 10.71 -31.40
C GLN A 42 -13.78 9.37 -31.20
N GLY A 43 -13.24 8.53 -30.30
CA GLY A 43 -13.81 7.22 -29.98
C GLY A 43 -15.21 7.27 -29.35
N ILE A 44 -15.63 8.42 -28.83
CA ILE A 44 -16.99 8.65 -28.28
C ILE A 44 -17.79 9.66 -29.11
N GLY A 45 -17.36 9.94 -30.33
CA GLY A 45 -18.07 10.81 -31.31
C GLY A 45 -17.93 12.31 -31.07
N LEU A 46 -16.91 12.76 -30.30
CA LEU A 46 -16.57 14.18 -30.16
C LEU A 46 -15.54 14.59 -31.22
N SER A 47 -15.75 15.78 -31.82
CA SER A 47 -14.76 16.36 -32.73
C SER A 47 -13.62 17.05 -31.94
N PRO A 48 -12.41 17.17 -32.51
CA PRO A 48 -11.29 17.84 -31.88
C PRO A 48 -11.56 19.30 -31.49
N GLU A 49 -12.45 19.98 -32.17
CA GLU A 49 -12.86 21.36 -31.89
C GLU A 49 -13.65 21.47 -30.57
N GLN A 50 -14.18 20.35 -30.07
CA GLN A 50 -14.95 20.29 -28.83
C GLN A 50 -14.08 19.92 -27.62
N LEU A 51 -12.79 20.24 -27.62
CA LEU A 51 -11.82 19.88 -26.60
C LEU A 51 -12.28 20.27 -25.17
N GLN A 52 -13.01 21.39 -25.03
CA GLN A 52 -13.57 21.79 -23.75
C GLN A 52 -14.55 20.77 -23.16
N ARG A 53 -15.28 20.02 -24.01
CA ARG A 53 -16.20 18.96 -23.58
C ARG A 53 -15.48 17.71 -23.10
N ALA A 54 -14.19 17.56 -23.40
CA ALA A 54 -13.37 16.46 -22.93
C ALA A 54 -12.77 16.66 -21.54
N ALA A 55 -12.81 17.89 -21.02
CA ALA A 55 -12.30 18.19 -19.68
C ALA A 55 -12.77 17.22 -18.58
N PRO A 56 -14.04 16.75 -18.56
CA PRO A 56 -14.51 15.76 -17.58
C PRO A 56 -13.77 14.42 -17.60
N ILE A 57 -13.14 14.03 -18.71
CA ILE A 57 -12.35 12.79 -18.82
C ILE A 57 -11.14 12.87 -17.88
N VAL A 58 -10.46 14.01 -17.85
CA VAL A 58 -9.30 14.25 -16.99
C VAL A 58 -9.75 14.60 -15.58
N SER A 59 -10.70 15.53 -15.43
CA SER A 59 -11.16 15.97 -14.10
C SER A 59 -11.92 14.89 -13.36
N GLY A 60 -12.60 13.97 -14.04
CA GLY A 60 -13.22 12.80 -13.42
C GLY A 60 -12.21 11.92 -12.70
N PHE A 61 -11.06 11.65 -13.31
CA PHE A 61 -9.97 10.93 -12.65
C PHE A 61 -9.43 11.71 -11.44
N LEU A 62 -9.14 13.01 -11.61
CA LEU A 62 -8.62 13.84 -10.53
C LEU A 62 -9.60 13.94 -9.36
N LEU A 63 -10.90 14.02 -9.65
CA LEU A 63 -11.93 14.04 -8.61
C LEU A 63 -11.93 12.74 -7.80
N GLY A 64 -11.91 11.59 -8.45
CA GLY A 64 -11.80 10.29 -7.79
C GLY A 64 -10.52 10.17 -6.96
N TYR A 65 -9.41 10.62 -7.53
CA TYR A 65 -8.10 10.61 -6.87
C TYR A 65 -8.10 11.45 -5.58
N VAL A 66 -8.53 12.71 -5.67
CA VAL A 66 -8.56 13.63 -4.51
C VAL A 66 -9.57 13.18 -3.46
N ALA A 67 -10.74 12.66 -3.87
CA ALA A 67 -11.74 12.17 -2.95
C ALA A 67 -11.23 11.00 -2.09
N MET A 68 -10.33 10.17 -2.63
CA MET A 68 -9.78 9.00 -1.93
C MET A 68 -8.65 9.35 -0.96
N LEU A 69 -7.90 10.44 -1.17
CA LEU A 69 -6.74 10.81 -0.34
C LEU A 69 -7.02 10.83 1.17
N PRO A 70 -8.08 11.52 1.68
CA PRO A 70 -8.33 11.56 3.12
C PRO A 70 -8.88 10.23 3.67
N LEU A 71 -9.53 9.43 2.82
CA LEU A 71 -10.23 8.23 3.23
C LEU A 71 -9.28 7.04 3.36
N ILE A 72 -8.29 6.96 2.47
CA ILE A 72 -7.42 5.78 2.35
C ILE A 72 -6.57 5.55 3.59
N GLY A 73 -6.09 6.60 4.24
CA GLY A 73 -5.32 6.50 5.48
C GLY A 73 -6.12 5.76 6.57
N ARG A 74 -7.36 6.17 6.80
CA ARG A 74 -8.26 5.52 7.77
C ARG A 74 -8.56 4.06 7.41
N ILE A 75 -8.84 3.79 6.14
CA ILE A 75 -9.11 2.42 5.68
C ILE A 75 -7.87 1.54 5.86
N ALA A 76 -6.69 2.07 5.55
CA ALA A 76 -5.43 1.37 5.69
C ALA A 76 -5.07 1.07 7.17
N ASP A 77 -5.42 1.97 8.09
CA ASP A 77 -5.24 1.73 9.53
C ASP A 77 -6.17 0.62 10.05
N LEU A 78 -7.40 0.53 9.53
CA LEU A 78 -8.40 -0.46 9.96
C LEU A 78 -8.21 -1.83 9.31
N ARG A 79 -7.84 -1.87 8.02
CA ARG A 79 -7.82 -3.08 7.19
C ARG A 79 -6.40 -3.60 6.91
N GLY A 80 -5.38 -2.84 7.25
CA GLY A 80 -3.98 -3.13 6.91
C GLY A 80 -3.56 -2.58 5.53
N ARG A 81 -2.26 -2.35 5.34
CA ARG A 81 -1.71 -1.67 4.13
C ARG A 81 -1.83 -2.52 2.88
N VAL A 82 -1.49 -3.82 2.98
CA VAL A 82 -1.47 -4.72 1.82
C VAL A 82 -2.87 -4.99 1.25
N PRO A 83 -3.90 -5.33 2.04
CA PRO A 83 -5.27 -5.46 1.54
C PRO A 83 -5.78 -4.19 0.85
N VAL A 84 -5.44 -3.02 1.39
CA VAL A 84 -5.83 -1.73 0.81
C VAL A 84 -5.13 -1.46 -0.52
N LEU A 85 -3.82 -1.72 -0.62
CA LEU A 85 -3.08 -1.63 -1.89
C LEU A 85 -3.67 -2.57 -2.95
N THR A 86 -3.95 -3.81 -2.58
CA THR A 86 -4.55 -4.79 -3.48
C THR A 86 -5.94 -4.34 -3.94
N ALA A 87 -6.79 -3.88 -3.02
CA ALA A 87 -8.12 -3.38 -3.34
C ALA A 87 -8.05 -2.13 -4.25
N ALA A 88 -7.13 -1.20 -4.00
CA ALA A 88 -6.91 -0.01 -4.81
C ALA A 88 -6.54 -0.37 -6.26
N LEU A 89 -5.64 -1.36 -6.46
CA LEU A 89 -5.29 -1.86 -7.78
C LEU A 89 -6.46 -2.56 -8.48
N ILE A 90 -7.29 -3.32 -7.77
CA ILE A 90 -8.48 -3.96 -8.32
C ILE A 90 -9.50 -2.89 -8.76
N VAL A 91 -9.74 -1.86 -7.95
CA VAL A 91 -10.62 -0.75 -8.30
C VAL A 91 -10.09 0.01 -9.52
N PHE A 92 -8.78 0.26 -9.58
CA PHE A 92 -8.12 0.88 -10.72
C PHE A 92 -8.29 0.02 -12.00
N ALA A 93 -8.07 -1.29 -11.91
CA ALA A 93 -8.23 -2.24 -13.02
C ALA A 93 -9.69 -2.30 -13.50
N PHE A 94 -10.66 -2.27 -12.57
CA PHE A 94 -12.08 -2.22 -12.93
C PHE A 94 -12.46 -0.90 -13.62
N GLY A 95 -11.95 0.23 -13.15
CA GLY A 95 -12.10 1.52 -13.83
C GLY A 95 -11.49 1.50 -15.23
N SER A 96 -10.36 0.81 -15.40
CA SER A 96 -9.69 0.68 -16.69
C SER A 96 -10.52 -0.09 -17.71
N ILE A 97 -11.12 -1.23 -17.33
CA ILE A 97 -12.01 -1.96 -18.25
C ILE A 97 -13.27 -1.15 -18.60
N LEU A 98 -13.82 -0.42 -17.63
CA LEU A 98 -14.97 0.44 -17.86
C LEU A 98 -14.63 1.58 -18.86
N THR A 99 -13.46 2.19 -18.72
CA THR A 99 -12.97 3.21 -19.64
C THR A 99 -12.71 2.63 -21.04
N ALA A 100 -12.07 1.44 -21.14
CA ALA A 100 -11.84 0.77 -22.41
C ALA A 100 -13.14 0.42 -23.16
N ALA A 101 -14.19 0.07 -22.41
CA ALA A 101 -15.51 -0.28 -22.95
C ALA A 101 -16.40 0.95 -23.23
N ALA A 102 -15.92 2.17 -22.99
CA ALA A 102 -16.74 3.36 -23.13
C ALA A 102 -17.01 3.70 -24.60
N TYR A 103 -18.28 4.01 -24.89
CA TYR A 103 -18.76 4.54 -26.18
C TYR A 103 -19.48 5.89 -26.02
N ASP A 104 -19.59 6.41 -24.80
CA ASP A 104 -20.19 7.69 -24.45
C ASP A 104 -19.41 8.37 -23.34
N MET A 105 -19.66 9.68 -23.17
CA MET A 105 -18.98 10.53 -22.19
C MET A 105 -19.22 10.04 -20.75
N THR A 106 -20.44 9.62 -20.43
CA THR A 106 -20.81 9.24 -19.04
C THR A 106 -20.05 8.02 -18.60
N THR A 107 -20.03 6.98 -19.43
CA THR A 107 -19.28 5.75 -19.16
C THR A 107 -17.77 6.01 -19.06
N MET A 108 -17.25 6.85 -19.96
CA MET A 108 -15.84 7.23 -19.96
C MET A 108 -15.43 7.97 -18.68
N VAL A 109 -16.20 9.01 -18.30
CA VAL A 109 -15.94 9.77 -17.07
C VAL A 109 -16.12 8.90 -15.82
N GLY A 110 -17.13 8.02 -15.80
CA GLY A 110 -17.35 7.07 -14.73
C GLY A 110 -16.17 6.10 -14.55
N GLY A 111 -15.65 5.56 -15.64
CA GLY A 111 -14.46 4.71 -15.66
C GLY A 111 -13.21 5.45 -15.15
N ARG A 112 -13.00 6.68 -15.63
CA ARG A 112 -11.91 7.54 -15.18
C ARG A 112 -12.02 7.92 -13.70
N PHE A 113 -13.21 8.25 -13.23
CA PHE A 113 -13.45 8.50 -11.79
C PHE A 113 -13.07 7.28 -10.95
N LEU A 114 -13.48 6.09 -11.36
CA LEU A 114 -13.19 4.86 -10.64
C LEU A 114 -11.69 4.52 -10.67
N GLN A 115 -11.01 4.74 -11.82
CA GLN A 115 -9.54 4.67 -11.88
C GLN A 115 -8.89 5.66 -10.91
N GLY A 116 -9.41 6.89 -10.82
CA GLY A 116 -8.94 7.89 -9.87
C GLY A 116 -9.06 7.43 -8.42
N VAL A 117 -10.21 6.86 -8.05
CA VAL A 117 -10.42 6.27 -6.71
C VAL A 117 -9.37 5.21 -6.39
N GLY A 118 -9.11 4.29 -7.33
CA GLY A 118 -8.05 3.30 -7.18
C GLY A 118 -6.66 3.92 -7.09
N GLY A 119 -6.29 4.77 -8.05
CA GLY A 119 -4.98 5.43 -8.13
C GLY A 119 -4.67 6.31 -6.92
N GLY A 120 -5.66 7.09 -6.45
CA GLY A 120 -5.54 7.95 -5.26
C GLY A 120 -5.30 7.20 -3.95
N GLY A 121 -5.61 5.89 -3.93
CA GLY A 121 -5.32 5.02 -2.80
C GLY A 121 -3.88 4.52 -2.75
N LEU A 122 -3.20 4.43 -3.88
CA LEU A 122 -1.90 3.74 -3.98
C LEU A 122 -0.77 4.49 -3.28
N VAL A 123 -0.68 5.81 -3.46
CA VAL A 123 0.41 6.62 -2.87
C VAL A 123 0.35 6.61 -1.34
N PRO A 124 -0.76 7.02 -0.68
CA PRO A 124 -0.81 7.04 0.77
C PRO A 124 -0.64 5.66 1.40
N ALA A 125 -1.22 4.60 0.79
CA ALA A 125 -1.08 3.24 1.28
C ALA A 125 0.37 2.73 1.17
N THR A 126 1.09 3.10 0.10
CA THR A 126 2.53 2.76 -0.05
C THR A 126 3.39 3.52 0.96
N LEU A 127 3.13 4.82 1.19
CA LEU A 127 3.86 5.58 2.20
C LEU A 127 3.61 5.03 3.61
N ALA A 128 2.37 4.62 3.91
CA ALA A 128 2.04 3.95 5.16
C ALA A 128 2.74 2.58 5.29
N LEU A 129 2.86 1.81 4.21
CA LEU A 129 3.63 0.56 4.19
C LEU A 129 5.11 0.81 4.50
N VAL A 130 5.72 1.86 3.96
CA VAL A 130 7.10 2.27 4.32
C VAL A 130 7.19 2.57 5.81
N ALA A 131 6.19 3.24 6.38
CA ALA A 131 6.18 3.56 7.80
C ALA A 131 6.09 2.31 8.69
N ASP A 132 5.43 1.26 8.24
CA ASP A 132 5.36 -0.01 8.95
C ASP A 132 6.65 -0.85 8.82
N LEU A 133 7.29 -0.81 7.65
CA LEU A 133 8.48 -1.61 7.35
C LEU A 133 9.79 -1.01 7.89
N TYR A 134 9.84 0.32 8.09
CA TYR A 134 11.08 1.01 8.46
C TYR A 134 10.89 1.87 9.72
N PRO A 135 11.85 1.86 10.67
CA PRO A 135 11.83 2.75 11.81
C PRO A 135 12.00 4.21 11.36
N ALA A 136 11.49 5.17 12.14
CA ALA A 136 11.39 6.59 11.77
C ALA A 136 12.72 7.18 11.22
N HIS A 137 13.85 6.85 11.85
CA HIS A 137 15.17 7.33 11.46
C HIS A 137 15.72 6.74 10.15
N ARG A 138 15.07 5.71 9.57
CA ARG A 138 15.49 5.05 8.30
C ARG A 138 14.47 5.18 7.17
N ARG A 139 13.39 5.95 7.35
CA ARG A 139 12.30 6.09 6.35
C ARG A 139 12.67 6.98 5.17
N ALA A 140 13.60 7.92 5.34
CA ALA A 140 13.92 8.92 4.32
C ALA A 140 14.32 8.29 2.97
N ILE A 141 15.19 7.28 2.98
CA ILE A 141 15.65 6.62 1.76
C ILE A 141 14.52 5.86 1.06
N PRO A 142 13.76 4.95 1.72
CA PRO A 142 12.62 4.27 1.09
C PRO A 142 11.56 5.24 0.54
N LEU A 143 11.24 6.32 1.27
CA LEU A 143 10.30 7.34 0.79
C LEU A 143 10.84 8.06 -0.46
N GLY A 144 12.12 8.42 -0.47
CA GLY A 144 12.77 9.00 -1.63
C GLY A 144 12.76 8.07 -2.85
N ILE A 145 12.95 6.75 -2.64
CA ILE A 145 12.86 5.75 -3.72
C ILE A 145 11.45 5.69 -4.29
N VAL A 146 10.41 5.64 -3.44
CA VAL A 146 9.01 5.63 -3.90
C VAL A 146 8.71 6.87 -4.73
N SER A 147 9.11 8.06 -4.26
CA SER A 147 8.93 9.31 -5.00
C SER A 147 9.69 9.32 -6.32
N ALA A 148 10.94 8.90 -6.34
CA ALA A 148 11.74 8.83 -7.57
C ALA A 148 11.14 7.87 -8.59
N VAL A 149 10.67 6.69 -8.16
CA VAL A 149 10.02 5.70 -9.02
C VAL A 149 8.68 6.24 -9.56
N GLN A 150 7.92 6.99 -8.75
CA GLN A 150 6.71 7.69 -9.18
C GLN A 150 7.02 8.71 -10.30
N GLU A 151 8.03 9.54 -10.12
CA GLU A 151 8.44 10.53 -11.13
C GLU A 151 8.93 9.86 -12.43
N ILE A 152 9.68 8.76 -12.33
CA ILE A 152 10.05 7.95 -13.49
C ILE A 152 8.80 7.45 -14.21
N GLY A 153 7.78 6.98 -13.48
CA GLY A 153 6.49 6.59 -14.05
C GLY A 153 5.82 7.73 -14.82
N SER A 154 5.81 8.94 -14.24
CA SER A 154 5.23 10.13 -14.86
C SER A 154 5.91 10.50 -16.20
N VAL A 155 7.23 10.35 -16.26
CA VAL A 155 8.02 10.62 -17.49
C VAL A 155 7.86 9.51 -18.52
N LEU A 156 7.84 8.25 -18.09
CA LEU A 156 7.70 7.10 -19.00
C LEU A 156 6.27 6.92 -19.50
N GLY A 157 5.27 7.42 -18.79
CA GLY A 157 3.87 7.29 -19.17
C GLY A 157 3.58 7.76 -20.60
N PRO A 158 3.84 9.03 -20.95
CA PRO A 158 3.63 9.53 -22.31
C PRO A 158 4.41 8.74 -23.36
N LEU A 159 5.63 8.31 -23.07
CA LEU A 159 6.45 7.52 -23.97
C LEU A 159 5.80 6.16 -24.28
N LEU A 160 5.35 5.46 -23.24
CA LEU A 160 4.62 4.20 -23.37
C LEU A 160 3.29 4.40 -24.12
N GLY A 161 2.57 5.48 -23.82
CA GLY A 161 1.34 5.84 -24.51
C GLY A 161 1.57 6.08 -26.01
N ALA A 162 2.62 6.82 -26.37
CA ALA A 162 2.98 7.04 -27.77
C ALA A 162 3.28 5.73 -28.49
N VAL A 163 4.00 4.80 -27.87
CA VAL A 163 4.29 3.47 -28.43
C VAL A 163 3.00 2.67 -28.63
N VAL A 164 2.11 2.67 -27.66
CA VAL A 164 0.83 1.94 -27.78
C VAL A 164 -0.03 2.54 -28.89
N LEU A 165 -0.18 3.87 -28.95
CA LEU A 165 -0.97 4.56 -29.96
C LEU A 165 -0.40 4.44 -31.38
N ALA A 166 0.91 4.20 -31.50
CA ALA A 166 1.53 3.96 -32.82
C ALA A 166 1.13 2.60 -33.42
N VAL A 167 0.70 1.63 -32.62
CA VAL A 167 0.42 0.25 -33.08
C VAL A 167 -0.99 -0.23 -32.76
N ALA A 168 -1.73 0.49 -31.92
CA ALA A 168 -3.06 0.09 -31.45
C ALA A 168 -3.96 1.31 -31.17
N ASP A 169 -5.26 1.04 -30.94
CA ASP A 169 -6.25 2.03 -30.51
C ASP A 169 -5.99 2.47 -29.03
N TRP A 170 -6.44 3.65 -28.66
CA TRP A 170 -6.39 4.18 -27.30
C TRP A 170 -6.97 3.23 -26.23
N ARG A 171 -7.93 2.39 -26.58
CA ARG A 171 -8.49 1.35 -25.67
C ARG A 171 -7.43 0.37 -25.20
N ALA A 172 -6.41 0.10 -26.01
CA ALA A 172 -5.32 -0.80 -25.64
C ALA A 172 -4.53 -0.29 -24.43
N ILE A 173 -4.42 1.01 -24.22
CA ILE A 173 -3.82 1.61 -23.03
C ILE A 173 -4.55 1.13 -21.78
N PHE A 174 -5.87 1.18 -21.76
CA PHE A 174 -6.69 0.78 -20.61
C PHE A 174 -6.75 -0.73 -20.41
N LEU A 175 -6.69 -1.51 -21.50
CA LEU A 175 -6.55 -2.98 -21.41
C LEU A 175 -5.17 -3.38 -20.85
N LEU A 176 -4.12 -2.66 -21.20
CA LEU A 176 -2.80 -2.82 -20.59
C LEU A 176 -2.85 -2.45 -19.12
N ASN A 177 -3.52 -1.35 -18.77
CA ASN A 177 -3.73 -0.94 -17.39
C ASN A 177 -4.49 -1.99 -16.57
N LEU A 178 -5.52 -2.61 -17.14
CA LEU A 178 -6.22 -3.74 -16.52
C LEU A 178 -5.26 -4.90 -16.24
N ALA A 179 -4.50 -5.32 -17.26
CA ALA A 179 -3.59 -6.47 -17.12
C ALA A 179 -2.49 -6.20 -16.08
N VAL A 180 -1.82 -5.07 -16.15
CA VAL A 180 -0.74 -4.69 -15.22
C VAL A 180 -1.30 -4.51 -13.81
N GLY A 181 -2.45 -3.85 -13.66
CA GLY A 181 -3.10 -3.66 -12.36
C GLY A 181 -3.45 -4.98 -11.67
N LEU A 182 -4.00 -5.95 -12.42
CA LEU A 182 -4.32 -7.28 -11.88
C LEU A 182 -3.06 -8.09 -11.54
N VAL A 183 -2.03 -8.03 -12.38
CA VAL A 183 -0.74 -8.70 -12.12
C VAL A 183 -0.09 -8.14 -10.86
N LEU A 184 -0.04 -6.83 -10.69
CA LEU A 184 0.49 -6.18 -9.49
C LEU A 184 -0.34 -6.53 -8.25
N ALA A 185 -1.67 -6.51 -8.35
CA ALA A 185 -2.56 -6.89 -7.25
C ALA A 185 -2.30 -8.34 -6.80
N ALA A 186 -2.21 -9.27 -7.75
CA ALA A 186 -1.91 -10.67 -7.49
C ALA A 186 -0.51 -10.87 -6.89
N ALA A 187 0.49 -10.16 -7.41
CA ALA A 187 1.88 -10.23 -6.92
C ALA A 187 1.99 -9.71 -5.48
N ILE A 188 1.34 -8.59 -5.15
CA ILE A 188 1.31 -8.02 -3.81
C ILE A 188 0.59 -8.97 -2.84
N ALA A 189 -0.57 -9.51 -3.21
CA ALA A 189 -1.32 -10.46 -2.40
C ALA A 189 -0.53 -11.75 -2.15
N ALA A 190 0.13 -12.30 -3.18
CA ALA A 190 0.97 -13.50 -3.06
C ALA A 190 2.22 -13.27 -2.19
N ALA A 191 2.87 -12.11 -2.30
CA ALA A 191 4.00 -11.76 -1.47
C ALA A 191 3.61 -11.68 0.02
N ALA A 192 2.46 -11.08 0.33
CA ALA A 192 1.94 -10.96 1.69
C ALA A 192 1.49 -12.31 2.29
N SER A 193 0.84 -13.16 1.50
CA SER A 193 0.41 -14.48 1.96
C SER A 193 1.59 -15.34 2.42
N ARG A 194 2.71 -15.25 1.73
CA ARG A 194 3.96 -15.96 2.09
C ARG A 194 4.57 -15.46 3.40
N GLU A 195 4.36 -14.18 3.76
CA GLU A 195 4.79 -13.64 5.07
C GLU A 195 3.94 -14.21 6.21
N GLY A 196 2.62 -14.26 6.04
CA GLY A 196 1.70 -14.81 7.03
C GLY A 196 1.93 -16.30 7.34
N VAL A 197 2.29 -17.10 6.34
CA VAL A 197 2.62 -18.53 6.53
C VAL A 197 3.96 -18.71 7.23
N ALA A 198 4.99 -17.95 6.86
CA ALA A 198 6.31 -18.04 7.48
C ALA A 198 6.31 -17.61 8.95
N GLY A 199 5.53 -16.55 9.29
CA GLY A 199 5.38 -16.10 10.68
C GLY A 199 4.67 -17.12 11.57
N ARG A 200 3.64 -17.79 11.05
CA ARG A 200 2.92 -18.85 11.77
C ARG A 200 3.79 -20.10 11.98
N GLY A 201 4.60 -20.48 11.01
CA GLY A 201 5.52 -21.61 11.13
C GLY A 201 6.60 -21.36 12.20
N ALA A 202 7.17 -20.15 12.24
CA ALA A 202 8.16 -19.78 13.26
C ALA A 202 7.57 -19.75 14.69
N SER A 203 6.32 -19.26 14.84
CA SER A 203 5.63 -19.25 16.13
C SER A 203 5.27 -20.67 16.62
N ALA A 204 4.86 -21.56 15.72
CA ALA A 204 4.59 -22.96 16.06
C ALA A 204 5.85 -23.70 16.49
N ALA A 205 6.97 -23.49 15.78
CA ALA A 205 8.25 -24.10 16.15
C ALA A 205 8.80 -23.61 17.50
N SER A 206 8.59 -22.33 17.84
CA SER A 206 9.00 -21.79 19.15
C SER A 206 8.14 -22.29 20.31
N HIS A 207 6.87 -22.62 20.08
CA HIS A 207 6.00 -23.26 21.09
C HIS A 207 6.34 -24.73 21.32
N GLU A 208 6.77 -25.44 20.28
CA GLU A 208 7.14 -26.87 20.38
C GLU A 208 8.48 -27.07 21.10
N THR A 209 9.42 -26.13 20.96
CA THR A 209 10.69 -26.15 21.71
C THR A 209 10.58 -25.68 23.15
N ALA A 210 9.47 -25.01 23.53
CA ALA A 210 9.16 -24.54 24.87
C ALA A 210 8.32 -25.53 25.69
N SER A 211 8.36 -26.83 25.37
CA SER A 211 7.76 -27.88 26.23
C SER A 211 8.44 -27.84 27.62
N PRO A 212 7.72 -27.69 28.72
CA PRO A 212 8.33 -27.58 30.01
C PRO A 212 9.04 -28.93 30.33
N ARG A 213 10.37 -28.88 30.48
CA ARG A 213 11.07 -29.95 31.17
C ARG A 213 10.45 -30.00 32.53
N VAL A 214 9.66 -31.03 32.79
CA VAL A 214 9.24 -31.41 34.14
C VAL A 214 10.54 -31.65 34.93
N VAL A 215 10.97 -30.65 35.67
CA VAL A 215 12.00 -30.80 36.69
C VAL A 215 11.35 -31.59 37.78
N GLU A 216 11.57 -32.89 37.77
CA GLU A 216 11.28 -33.81 38.87
C GLU A 216 12.07 -33.34 40.07
N GLN A 217 11.43 -32.53 40.93
CA GLN A 217 11.97 -32.16 42.23
C GLN A 217 11.95 -33.41 43.12
N ARG A 218 13.06 -34.16 43.06
CA ARG A 218 13.39 -35.12 44.10
C ARG A 218 13.51 -34.39 45.43
N GLY A 219 12.76 -34.89 46.42
CA GLY A 219 12.57 -34.37 47.72
C GLY A 219 13.85 -33.94 48.46
N ALA A 220 13.73 -32.82 49.17
CA ALA A 220 14.58 -32.46 50.28
C ALA A 220 13.70 -32.31 51.55
N PRO A 221 14.18 -32.74 52.74
CA PRO A 221 13.37 -32.86 53.93
C PRO A 221 13.08 -31.52 54.59
N ALA A 222 11.91 -31.45 55.18
CA ALA A 222 11.43 -30.31 55.95
C ALA A 222 12.34 -30.01 57.14
N THR A 223 12.84 -28.78 57.25
CA THR A 223 13.34 -28.21 58.49
C THR A 223 12.42 -27.06 58.90
N SER A 224 11.71 -27.30 59.99
CA SER A 224 10.86 -26.36 60.69
C SER A 224 11.70 -25.33 61.44
N GLY A 225 11.55 -24.05 61.10
CA GLY A 225 12.05 -22.92 61.90
C GLY A 225 11.07 -21.74 61.78
N PRO A 226 10.72 -21.07 62.89
CA PRO A 226 9.74 -19.97 62.82
C PRO A 226 10.30 -18.70 62.22
N PRO A 227 9.45 -17.86 61.64
CA PRO A 227 9.87 -16.64 60.91
C PRO A 227 10.29 -15.53 61.89
N PRO A 228 11.26 -14.67 61.51
CA PRO A 228 11.66 -13.53 62.32
C PRO A 228 10.61 -12.42 62.29
N VAL A 229 10.34 -11.86 63.47
CA VAL A 229 9.50 -10.69 63.69
C VAL A 229 10.20 -9.45 63.15
N VAL A 230 9.58 -8.77 62.17
CA VAL A 230 10.04 -7.46 61.69
C VAL A 230 9.36 -6.37 62.53
N GLU A 231 10.16 -5.70 63.34
CA GLU A 231 9.83 -4.54 64.17
C GLU A 231 9.65 -3.29 63.26
N GLN A 232 8.43 -2.76 63.21
CA GLN A 232 8.12 -1.48 62.57
C GLN A 232 8.63 -0.34 63.45
N ARG A 233 9.69 0.35 63.00
CA ARG A 233 10.09 1.66 63.57
C ARG A 233 9.50 2.78 62.73
N GLY A 234 8.84 3.65 63.51
CA GLY A 234 8.01 4.76 63.06
C GLY A 234 8.68 5.84 62.27
N ALA A 235 7.84 6.54 61.52
CA ALA A 235 8.09 7.79 60.84
C ALA A 235 8.17 8.98 61.81
N PRO A 236 8.93 10.02 61.53
CA PRO A 236 8.63 11.35 62.05
C PRO A 236 8.07 12.28 60.94
N ALA A 237 7.01 12.96 61.32
CA ALA A 237 6.42 14.09 60.60
C ALA A 237 7.29 15.34 60.75
N THR A 238 7.43 16.14 59.72
CA THR A 238 7.69 17.60 59.76
C THR A 238 6.96 18.25 58.60
N SER A 239 5.88 18.91 58.89
CA SER A 239 5.62 20.35 59.05
C SER A 239 6.03 21.23 57.86
N GLY A 240 4.98 21.85 57.23
CA GLY A 240 5.03 22.88 56.18
C GLY A 240 5.27 24.30 56.76
N PRO A 241 4.68 25.37 56.21
CA PRO A 241 5.20 26.24 55.19
C PRO A 241 5.66 27.62 55.79
N PRO A 242 5.90 28.66 55.07
CA PRO A 242 4.94 29.46 54.32
C PRO A 242 5.20 29.61 52.81
#